data_78b9a3d9c3cdf914687af3a24090d11f
#
_entry.id   78b9a3d9c3cdf914687af3a24090d11f
#
_cell.length_a   1.000
_cell.length_b   1.000
_cell.length_c   1.000
_cell.angle_alpha   90.00
_cell.angle_beta   90.00
_cell.angle_gamma   90.00
#
_symmetry.space_group_name_H-M   'P 1'
#
loop_
_entity.id
_entity.type
_entity.pdbx_description
1 polymer ?
#
loop_
_entity_poly.entity_id
_entity_poly.type
_entity_poly.pdbx_seq_one_letter_code
_entity_poly.pdbx_strand_id
1 'polypeptide(L)'
;MNNCTDVNGGWALGCRIDGGQAEYVRVPYADRGLNRIPDSVSDEQALFVGDVLATGFWAARISEISGDDTVLVIGAGPTGICTLLCVMLKKPKRIIVCEKVL
;
A
#
# COMPACT_ATOMS: atom_id res chain seq x y z
N MET A 1 -1.80 22.85 -7.89
CA MET A 1 -1.62 21.50 -7.35
C MET A 1 -2.98 21.02 -6.90
N ASN A 2 -3.59 20.11 -7.65
CA ASN A 2 -4.85 19.52 -7.21
C ASN A 2 -4.53 18.57 -6.06
N ASN A 3 -4.96 18.94 -4.87
CA ASN A 3 -4.92 18.07 -3.72
C ASN A 3 -5.81 16.85 -4.00
N CYS A 4 -5.21 15.73 -4.36
CA CYS A 4 -5.89 14.43 -4.43
C CYS A 4 -6.60 14.09 -3.10
N THR A 5 -6.27 14.79 -2.02
CA THR A 5 -6.86 14.64 -0.70
C THR A 5 -8.30 15.13 -0.61
N ASP A 6 -8.75 16.01 -1.48
CA ASP A 6 -10.08 16.62 -1.33
C ASP A 6 -11.18 15.78 -1.99
N VAL A 7 -10.87 15.02 -3.03
CA VAL A 7 -11.90 14.28 -3.79
C VAL A 7 -11.53 12.82 -4.07
N ASN A 8 -10.25 12.49 -4.26
CA ASN A 8 -9.78 11.14 -4.60
C ASN A 8 -8.80 10.56 -3.59
N GLY A 9 -8.46 11.29 -2.54
CA GLY A 9 -7.65 10.74 -1.46
C GLY A 9 -8.47 9.79 -0.59
N GLY A 10 -7.83 8.80 -0.01
CA GLY A 10 -8.45 7.69 0.71
C GLY A 10 -9.44 8.04 1.83
N TRP A 11 -9.64 9.30 2.12
CA TRP A 11 -10.61 9.79 3.09
C TRP A 11 -11.92 10.29 2.47
N ALA A 12 -12.05 10.36 1.16
CA ALA A 12 -13.27 10.85 0.54
C ALA A 12 -14.34 9.77 0.48
N LEU A 13 -14.03 8.62 -0.10
CA LEU A 13 -14.95 7.48 -0.22
C LEU A 13 -15.19 6.84 1.17
N GLY A 14 -16.44 6.70 1.53
CA GLY A 14 -16.85 6.16 2.83
C GLY A 14 -16.72 7.13 4.01
N CYS A 15 -16.28 8.36 3.79
CA CYS A 15 -16.16 9.38 4.82
C CYS A 15 -16.94 10.67 4.47
N ARG A 16 -16.67 11.27 3.32
CA ARG A 16 -17.31 12.51 2.86
C ARG A 16 -18.35 12.28 1.77
N ILE A 17 -18.22 11.20 1.05
CA ILE A 17 -19.15 10.72 0.05
C ILE A 17 -19.36 9.21 0.28
N ASP A 18 -20.38 8.65 -0.33
CA ASP A 18 -20.71 7.22 -0.18
C ASP A 18 -19.52 6.34 -0.56
N GLY A 19 -19.36 5.24 0.17
CA GLY A 19 -18.25 4.29 0.01
C GLY A 19 -18.55 3.17 -0.99
N GLY A 20 -17.59 2.21 -1.08
CA GLY A 20 -17.63 1.09 -2.01
C GLY A 20 -18.37 -0.16 -1.50
N GLN A 21 -18.95 -0.16 -0.28
CA GLN A 21 -19.75 -1.29 0.23
C GLN A 21 -21.18 -1.21 -0.28
N ALA A 22 -21.36 -1.24 -1.60
CA ALA A 22 -22.60 -1.11 -2.30
C ALA A 22 -22.49 -1.77 -3.69
N GLU A 23 -23.62 -2.03 -4.33
CA GLU A 23 -23.65 -2.54 -5.72
C GLU A 23 -23.04 -1.55 -6.72
N TYR A 24 -23.13 -0.25 -6.41
CA TYR A 24 -22.59 0.83 -7.23
C TYR A 24 -21.89 1.85 -6.35
N VAL A 25 -20.78 2.37 -6.84
CA VAL A 25 -20.04 3.46 -6.18
C VAL A 25 -19.75 4.57 -7.17
N ARG A 26 -19.97 5.81 -6.74
CA ARG A 26 -19.63 6.98 -7.53
C ARG A 26 -18.20 7.41 -7.19
N VAL A 27 -17.30 7.30 -8.15
CA VAL A 27 -15.90 7.73 -8.01
C VAL A 27 -15.70 9.06 -8.77
N PRO A 28 -15.61 10.21 -8.08
CA PRO A 28 -15.32 11.48 -8.73
C PRO A 28 -13.94 11.46 -9.41
N TYR A 29 -13.85 12.07 -10.59
CA TYR A 29 -12.60 12.16 -11.37
C TYR A 29 -11.94 10.79 -11.59
N ALA A 30 -12.72 9.78 -11.88
CA ALA A 30 -12.26 8.39 -12.08
C ALA A 30 -11.15 8.25 -13.14
N ASP A 31 -11.20 9.09 -14.17
CA ASP A 31 -10.20 9.19 -15.23
C ASP A 31 -8.80 9.57 -14.75
N ARG A 32 -8.71 10.17 -13.55
CA ARG A 32 -7.43 10.57 -12.91
C ARG A 32 -7.09 9.75 -11.68
N GLY A 33 -8.11 9.17 -11.02
CA GLY A 33 -7.96 8.48 -9.74
C GLY A 33 -7.91 6.96 -9.86
N LEU A 34 -8.36 6.39 -10.97
CA LEU A 34 -8.35 4.95 -11.19
C LEU A 34 -7.24 4.54 -12.17
N ASN A 35 -6.65 3.41 -11.90
CA ASN A 35 -5.70 2.77 -12.80
C ASN A 35 -6.26 1.43 -13.23
N ARG A 36 -6.08 1.09 -14.50
CA ARG A 36 -6.44 -0.23 -15.00
C ARG A 36 -5.52 -1.28 -14.37
N ILE A 37 -6.10 -2.36 -13.85
CA ILE A 37 -5.34 -3.51 -13.37
C ILE A 37 -4.75 -4.22 -14.60
N PRO A 38 -3.42 -4.48 -14.64
CA PRO A 38 -2.81 -5.25 -15.71
C PRO A 38 -3.38 -6.67 -15.77
N ASP A 39 -3.51 -7.23 -16.99
CA ASP A 39 -4.08 -8.57 -17.19
C ASP A 39 -3.28 -9.70 -16.48
N SER A 40 -2.02 -9.42 -16.12
CA SER A 40 -1.14 -10.34 -15.37
C SER A 40 -1.33 -10.30 -13.84
N VAL A 41 -2.21 -9.41 -13.33
CA VAL A 41 -2.45 -9.22 -11.90
C VAL A 41 -3.88 -9.59 -11.60
N SER A 42 -4.11 -10.50 -10.64
CA SER A 42 -5.47 -10.85 -10.22
C SER A 42 -6.09 -9.76 -9.35
N ASP A 43 -7.42 -9.76 -9.24
CA ASP A 43 -8.15 -8.82 -8.39
C ASP A 43 -7.73 -8.94 -6.91
N GLU A 44 -7.47 -10.17 -6.43
CA GLU A 44 -6.99 -10.42 -5.08
C GLU A 44 -5.60 -9.80 -4.85
N GLN A 45 -4.71 -9.88 -5.85
CA GLN A 45 -3.39 -9.24 -5.77
C GLN A 45 -3.52 -7.72 -5.80
N ALA A 46 -4.38 -7.19 -6.67
CA ALA A 46 -4.61 -5.75 -6.81
C ALA A 46 -5.20 -5.13 -5.55
N LEU A 47 -6.00 -5.88 -4.78
CA LEU A 47 -6.63 -5.41 -3.54
C LEU A 47 -5.61 -4.82 -2.55
N PHE A 48 -4.43 -5.42 -2.46
CA PHE A 48 -3.39 -4.97 -1.52
C PHE A 48 -2.65 -3.72 -1.99
N VAL A 49 -2.69 -3.40 -3.28
CA VAL A 49 -1.90 -2.30 -3.88
C VAL A 49 -2.37 -0.93 -3.41
N GLY A 50 -3.68 -0.76 -3.23
CA GLY A 50 -4.29 0.54 -2.96
C GLY A 50 -3.90 1.17 -1.62
N ASP A 51 -3.53 0.36 -0.62
CA ASP A 51 -3.24 0.84 0.73
C ASP A 51 -2.00 0.17 1.32
N VAL A 52 -2.11 -1.08 1.78
CA VAL A 52 -1.07 -1.71 2.62
C VAL A 52 0.25 -1.92 1.89
N LEU A 53 0.21 -2.29 0.60
CA LEU A 53 1.42 -2.43 -0.21
C LEU A 53 2.02 -1.06 -0.54
N ALA A 54 1.20 -0.07 -0.88
CA ALA A 54 1.65 1.31 -1.12
C ALA A 54 2.30 1.90 0.14
N THR A 55 1.72 1.66 1.32
CA THR A 55 2.28 2.05 2.61
C THR A 55 3.62 1.37 2.88
N GLY A 56 3.71 0.06 2.65
CA GLY A 56 4.96 -0.70 2.78
C GLY A 56 6.05 -0.24 1.80
N PHE A 57 5.67 0.06 0.57
CA PHE A 57 6.58 0.60 -0.44
C PHE A 57 7.13 1.98 -0.03
N TRP A 58 6.25 2.85 0.48
CA TRP A 58 6.65 4.15 1.00
C TRP A 58 7.63 4.02 2.16
N ALA A 59 7.32 3.16 3.15
CA ALA A 59 8.21 2.90 4.28
C ALA A 59 9.60 2.43 3.82
N ALA A 60 9.67 1.44 2.91
CA ALA A 60 10.93 0.94 2.36
C ALA A 60 11.68 2.01 1.55
N ARG A 61 10.96 2.93 0.90
CA ARG A 61 11.56 4.01 0.12
C ARG A 61 12.22 5.07 1.00
N ILE A 62 11.52 5.54 2.04
CA ILE A 62 12.05 6.61 2.92
C ILE A 62 13.13 6.12 3.86
N SER A 63 13.26 4.79 4.08
CA SER A 63 14.30 4.20 4.91
C SER A 63 15.67 4.15 4.24
N GLU A 64 15.79 4.56 2.98
CA GLU A 64 17.06 4.65 2.23
C GLU A 64 17.95 3.40 2.34
N ILE A 65 17.33 2.22 2.35
CA ILE A 65 17.97 0.93 2.60
C ILE A 65 19.04 0.64 1.54
N SER A 66 20.23 0.28 2.02
CA SER A 66 21.39 -0.18 1.23
C SER A 66 21.61 -1.70 1.33
N GLY A 67 22.45 -2.24 0.46
CA GLY A 67 22.80 -3.67 0.45
C GLY A 67 23.52 -4.16 1.71
N ASP A 68 24.17 -3.28 2.46
CA ASP A 68 24.95 -3.62 3.66
C ASP A 68 24.12 -3.55 4.95
N ASP A 69 22.88 -3.04 4.87
CA ASP A 69 22.06 -2.81 6.03
C ASP A 69 21.45 -4.08 6.61
N THR A 70 21.21 -4.04 7.91
CA THR A 70 20.31 -4.94 8.62
C THR A 70 19.03 -4.18 8.94
N VAL A 71 17.92 -4.62 8.35
CA VAL A 71 16.61 -3.99 8.51
C VAL A 71 15.80 -4.73 9.54
N LEU A 72 15.21 -4.01 10.49
CA LEU A 72 14.27 -4.53 11.47
C LEU A 72 12.86 -4.09 11.11
N VAL A 73 11.95 -5.04 10.93
CA VAL A 73 10.51 -4.82 10.77
C VAL A 73 9.80 -5.25 12.05
N ILE A 74 9.10 -4.34 12.69
CA ILE A 74 8.35 -4.61 13.91
C ILE A 74 6.86 -4.75 13.57
N GLY A 75 6.33 -5.95 13.81
CA GLY A 75 4.97 -6.34 13.45
C GLY A 75 4.92 -7.11 12.12
N ALA A 76 4.27 -8.29 12.13
CA ALA A 76 4.04 -9.12 10.95
C ALA A 76 2.55 -9.15 10.53
N GLY A 77 1.80 -8.10 10.86
CA GLY A 77 0.47 -7.87 10.32
C GLY A 77 0.50 -7.51 8.83
N PRO A 78 -0.65 -7.27 8.18
CA PRO A 78 -0.74 -7.02 6.74
C PRO A 78 0.22 -5.93 6.25
N THR A 79 0.30 -4.80 6.95
CA THR A 79 1.22 -3.70 6.62
C THR A 79 2.69 -4.10 6.79
N GLY A 80 3.01 -4.82 7.88
CA GLY A 80 4.37 -5.31 8.13
C GLY A 80 4.84 -6.29 7.07
N ILE A 81 3.98 -7.23 6.66
CA ILE A 81 4.27 -8.19 5.58
C ILE A 81 4.46 -7.46 4.25
N CYS A 82 3.60 -6.51 3.91
CA CYS A 82 3.76 -5.72 2.69
C CYS A 82 5.04 -4.87 2.73
N THR A 83 5.40 -4.32 3.90
CA THR A 83 6.67 -3.61 4.08
C THR A 83 7.85 -4.56 3.88
N LEU A 84 7.81 -5.77 4.45
CA LEU A 84 8.83 -6.80 4.27
C LEU A 84 9.04 -7.12 2.78
N LEU A 85 7.98 -7.34 2.03
CA LEU A 85 8.06 -7.58 0.58
C LEU A 85 8.76 -6.42 -0.15
N CYS A 86 8.44 -5.19 0.20
CA CYS A 86 9.05 -4.00 -0.40
C CYS A 86 10.53 -3.82 0.02
N VAL A 87 10.86 -4.15 1.27
CA VAL A 87 12.25 -4.15 1.78
C VAL A 87 13.09 -5.20 1.04
N MET A 88 12.55 -6.38 0.76
CA MET A 88 13.24 -7.43 0.00
C MET A 88 13.67 -6.97 -1.40
N LEU A 89 12.91 -6.07 -2.04
CA LEU A 89 13.28 -5.49 -3.34
C LEU A 89 14.57 -4.64 -3.27
N LYS A 90 14.89 -4.11 -2.09
CA LYS A 90 16.10 -3.33 -1.84
C LYS A 90 17.34 -4.22 -1.60
N LYS A 91 17.15 -5.52 -1.41
CA LYS A 91 18.20 -6.52 -1.19
C LYS A 91 19.18 -6.16 -0.05
N PRO A 92 18.70 -5.84 1.16
CA PRO A 92 19.57 -5.59 2.29
C PRO A 92 20.34 -6.86 2.67
N LYS A 93 21.41 -6.70 3.43
CA LYS A 93 22.24 -7.81 3.94
C LYS A 93 21.43 -8.78 4.81
N ARG A 94 20.51 -8.25 5.62
CA ARG A 94 19.68 -9.04 6.53
C ARG A 94 18.36 -8.34 6.78
N ILE A 95 17.30 -9.13 6.93
CA ILE A 95 16.01 -8.65 7.42
C ILE A 95 15.65 -9.45 8.66
N ILE A 96 15.23 -8.75 9.71
CA ILE A 96 14.73 -9.31 10.96
C ILE A 96 13.29 -8.85 11.10
N VAL A 97 12.38 -9.79 11.35
CA VAL A 97 10.97 -9.48 11.62
C VAL A 97 10.66 -9.87 13.05
N CYS A 98 10.14 -8.92 13.83
CA CYS A 98 9.67 -9.14 15.18
C CYS A 98 8.15 -9.12 15.21
N GLU A 99 7.54 -10.18 15.75
CA GLU A 99 6.10 -10.26 15.98
C GLU A 99 5.83 -10.66 17.44
N LYS A 100 4.79 -10.06 18.01
CA LYS A 100 4.40 -10.34 19.41
C LYS A 100 3.45 -11.52 19.53
N VAL A 101 2.64 -11.76 18.50
CA VAL A 101 1.64 -12.83 18.49
C VAL A 101 2.11 -13.93 17.53
N LEU A 102 2.16 -15.14 18.05
CA LEU A 102 2.39 -16.36 17.27
C LEU A 102 1.06 -16.91 16.75
#